data_b5a4adb62f20edc7d3c7accf6700d24c
#
_entry.id   b5a4adb62f20edc7d3c7accf6700d24c
#
_cell.length_a   1.000
_cell.length_b   1.000
_cell.length_c   1.000
_cell.angle_alpha   90.00
_cell.angle_beta   90.00
_cell.angle_gamma   90.00
#
_symmetry.space_group_name_H-M   'P 1'
#
loop_
_entity.id
_entity.type
_entity.pdbx_description
1 polymer ?
#
loop_
_entity_poly.entity_id
_entity_poly.type
_entity_poly.pdbx_seq_one_letter_code
_entity_poly.pdbx_strand_id
1 'polypeptide(L)'
;MSLYVFDLDGVIYRGERLLPGVKETLTKLRKRGNQVSFLTNNSTLSRSGFQKKLTQMGIEVHPEDLFPSSYLAAIYLGHKTKKKNIKVLVFGEEGLFEELRQARIKLTSTSKDANYVVVGMDRKFNFEKLKLAYEAILNGAKFVATNKDVTYPTEEGTVPAAGAIIKALEVSTHKRALLLGKPHLFGLKTVMKSKGYTSADTILVGDGLETDILVGKRLKIVTVLVLSGITLEKMLQKAPPSLKPDYVIQSLLDLPSLKIGHGYKKLVSSTDTL
;
A
#
# COMPACT_ATOMS: atom_id res chain seq x y z
N MET A 1 24.08 3.74 -2.07
CA MET A 1 22.86 3.61 -2.91
C MET A 1 21.73 3.17 -2.01
N SER A 2 20.57 3.82 -2.11
CA SER A 2 19.41 3.52 -1.27
C SER A 2 18.21 3.14 -2.10
N LEU A 3 17.28 2.37 -1.51
CA LEU A 3 15.96 2.09 -2.05
C LEU A 3 14.97 3.13 -1.50
N TYR A 4 14.39 3.92 -2.38
CA TYR A 4 13.26 4.79 -2.04
C TYR A 4 11.96 4.08 -2.39
N VAL A 5 11.11 3.86 -1.39
CA VAL A 5 9.77 3.30 -1.56
C VAL A 5 8.77 4.42 -1.35
N PHE A 6 7.99 4.72 -2.37
CA PHE A 6 6.97 5.77 -2.33
C PHE A 6 5.57 5.17 -2.21
N ASP A 7 4.72 5.75 -1.39
CA ASP A 7 3.28 5.62 -1.61
C ASP A 7 2.87 6.33 -2.90
N LEU A 8 1.68 6.08 -3.40
CA LEU A 8 1.16 6.66 -4.64
C LEU A 8 0.16 7.78 -4.36
N ASP A 9 -0.99 7.45 -3.78
CA ASP A 9 -2.07 8.40 -3.55
C ASP A 9 -1.66 9.42 -2.48
N GLY A 10 -1.75 10.72 -2.79
CA GLY A 10 -1.31 11.79 -1.88
C GLY A 10 0.19 12.08 -1.86
N VAL A 11 1.02 11.24 -2.49
CA VAL A 11 2.49 11.39 -2.57
C VAL A 11 2.95 11.63 -4.01
N ILE A 12 2.52 10.81 -4.93
CA ILE A 12 2.87 10.91 -6.36
C ILE A 12 1.78 11.66 -7.12
N TYR A 13 0.53 11.35 -6.85
CA TYR A 13 -0.61 11.99 -7.50
C TYR A 13 -1.80 12.15 -6.54
N ARG A 14 -2.77 12.96 -6.92
CA ARG A 14 -4.09 13.02 -6.31
C ARG A 14 -5.14 12.87 -7.42
N GLY A 15 -5.97 11.81 -7.36
CA GLY A 15 -6.86 11.47 -8.46
C GLY A 15 -6.10 11.21 -9.76
N GLU A 16 -6.34 12.05 -10.76
CA GLU A 16 -5.64 11.97 -12.07
C GLU A 16 -4.55 13.05 -12.22
N ARG A 17 -4.25 13.83 -11.17
CA ARG A 17 -3.29 14.93 -11.23
C ARG A 17 -2.00 14.56 -10.53
N LEU A 18 -0.89 14.68 -11.28
CA LEU A 18 0.45 14.55 -10.73
C LEU A 18 0.72 15.70 -9.72
N LEU A 19 1.33 15.36 -8.58
CA LEU A 19 1.73 16.35 -7.60
C LEU A 19 3.01 17.10 -8.03
N PRO A 20 3.18 18.37 -7.59
CA PRO A 20 4.34 19.17 -7.93
C PRO A 20 5.66 18.51 -7.50
N GLY A 21 6.68 18.62 -8.36
CA GLY A 21 8.05 18.17 -8.06
C GLY A 21 8.30 16.67 -8.16
N VAL A 22 7.28 15.87 -8.47
CA VAL A 22 7.41 14.40 -8.53
C VAL A 22 8.41 14.00 -9.62
N LYS A 23 8.24 14.46 -10.86
CA LYS A 23 9.12 14.08 -11.98
C LYS A 23 10.58 14.44 -11.71
N GLU A 24 10.79 15.66 -11.26
CA GLU A 24 12.12 16.21 -10.96
C GLU A 24 12.80 15.39 -9.85
N THR A 25 12.04 15.06 -8.80
CA THR A 25 12.54 14.30 -7.66
C THR A 25 12.91 12.89 -8.06
N LEU A 26 12.01 12.16 -8.73
CA LEU A 26 12.28 10.80 -9.18
C LEU A 26 13.48 10.74 -10.13
N THR A 27 13.58 11.71 -11.06
CA THR A 27 14.71 11.83 -11.97
C THR A 27 16.03 12.10 -11.23
N LYS A 28 16.02 13.02 -10.25
CA LYS A 28 17.22 13.32 -9.44
C LYS A 28 17.67 12.12 -8.62
N LEU A 29 16.73 11.37 -8.01
CA LEU A 29 17.05 10.18 -7.21
C LEU A 29 17.69 9.10 -8.09
N ARG A 30 17.11 8.81 -9.26
CA ARG A 30 17.64 7.84 -10.22
C ARG A 30 19.01 8.23 -10.75
N LYS A 31 19.22 9.50 -11.11
CA LYS A 31 20.53 10.01 -11.55
C LYS A 31 21.62 9.89 -10.47
N ARG A 32 21.24 9.89 -9.19
CA ARG A 32 22.14 9.62 -8.05
C ARG A 32 22.38 8.14 -7.78
N GLY A 33 21.88 7.25 -8.66
CA GLY A 33 22.02 5.80 -8.55
C GLY A 33 21.08 5.15 -7.54
N ASN A 34 20.07 5.86 -7.01
CA ASN A 34 19.12 5.24 -6.09
C ASN A 34 18.05 4.46 -6.84
N GLN A 35 17.64 3.35 -6.26
CA GLN A 35 16.49 2.57 -6.73
C GLN A 35 15.19 3.21 -6.24
N VAL A 36 14.17 3.21 -7.11
CA VAL A 36 12.83 3.72 -6.79
C VAL A 36 11.81 2.61 -6.97
N SER A 37 10.93 2.44 -6.00
CA SER A 37 9.79 1.53 -6.06
C SER A 37 8.55 2.19 -5.45
N PHE A 38 7.37 1.65 -5.79
CA PHE A 38 6.09 2.20 -5.36
C PHE A 38 5.29 1.12 -4.63
N LEU A 39 4.79 1.44 -3.43
CA LEU A 39 4.01 0.55 -2.58
C LEU A 39 2.69 1.21 -2.21
N THR A 40 1.58 0.77 -2.78
CA THR A 40 0.26 1.34 -2.50
C THR A 40 -0.72 0.31 -1.92
N ASN A 41 -1.58 0.78 -1.01
CA ASN A 41 -2.72 0.01 -0.50
C ASN A 41 -3.85 -0.12 -1.53
N ASN A 42 -3.83 0.67 -2.59
CA ASN A 42 -4.85 0.64 -3.63
C ASN A 42 -4.79 -0.69 -4.41
N SER A 43 -5.90 -1.42 -4.45
CA SER A 43 -6.05 -2.71 -5.14
C SER A 43 -6.92 -2.63 -6.40
N THR A 44 -7.35 -1.43 -6.79
CA THR A 44 -8.29 -1.26 -7.91
C THR A 44 -7.65 -1.51 -9.26
N LEU A 45 -6.33 -1.28 -9.37
CA LEU A 45 -5.55 -1.52 -10.56
C LEU A 45 -4.51 -2.63 -10.35
N SER A 46 -4.14 -3.29 -11.44
CA SER A 46 -2.98 -4.17 -11.51
C SER A 46 -1.68 -3.36 -11.68
N ARG A 47 -0.52 -4.04 -11.65
CA ARG A 47 0.77 -3.40 -11.96
C ARG A 47 0.77 -2.75 -13.34
N SER A 48 0.22 -3.45 -14.35
CA SER A 48 0.09 -2.91 -15.70
C SER A 48 -0.85 -1.71 -15.74
N GLY A 49 -1.95 -1.73 -14.98
CA GLY A 49 -2.87 -0.59 -14.84
C GLY A 49 -2.20 0.61 -14.20
N PHE A 50 -1.44 0.42 -13.10
CA PHE A 50 -0.67 1.50 -12.49
C PHE A 50 0.46 2.01 -13.39
N GLN A 51 1.16 1.13 -14.11
CA GLN A 51 2.16 1.53 -15.08
C GLN A 51 1.54 2.46 -16.13
N LYS A 52 0.43 2.05 -16.73
CA LYS A 52 -0.29 2.87 -17.73
C LYS A 52 -0.67 4.23 -17.15
N LYS A 53 -1.26 4.26 -15.95
CA LYS A 53 -1.64 5.50 -15.26
C LYS A 53 -0.46 6.43 -15.05
N LEU A 54 0.65 5.93 -14.50
CA LEU A 54 1.85 6.74 -14.23
C LEU A 54 2.54 7.21 -15.51
N THR A 55 2.57 6.37 -16.55
CA THR A 55 3.10 6.75 -17.87
C THR A 55 2.28 7.87 -18.52
N GLN A 56 0.95 7.84 -18.41
CA GLN A 56 0.07 8.91 -18.87
C GLN A 56 0.33 10.23 -18.12
N MET A 57 0.75 10.16 -16.86
CA MET A 57 1.20 11.34 -16.08
C MET A 57 2.63 11.75 -16.41
N GLY A 58 3.33 11.04 -17.32
CA GLY A 58 4.70 11.29 -17.74
C GLY A 58 5.75 10.82 -16.75
N ILE A 59 5.46 9.80 -15.96
CA ILE A 59 6.42 9.10 -15.10
C ILE A 59 6.79 7.78 -15.75
N GLU A 60 8.07 7.61 -16.06
CA GLU A 60 8.61 6.34 -16.49
C GLU A 60 8.69 5.37 -15.29
N VAL A 61 8.05 4.20 -15.43
CA VAL A 61 8.02 3.17 -14.40
C VAL A 61 7.89 1.78 -15.02
N HIS A 62 8.58 0.80 -14.44
CA HIS A 62 8.48 -0.59 -14.84
C HIS A 62 7.55 -1.37 -13.90
N PRO A 63 6.84 -2.40 -14.39
CA PRO A 63 5.92 -3.20 -13.55
C PRO A 63 6.59 -3.82 -12.32
N GLU A 64 7.88 -4.16 -12.42
CA GLU A 64 8.67 -4.70 -11.32
C GLU A 64 8.97 -3.70 -10.19
N ASP A 65 8.73 -2.40 -10.41
CA ASP A 65 8.87 -1.37 -9.40
C ASP A 65 7.54 -1.06 -8.68
N LEU A 66 6.45 -1.68 -9.14
CA LEU A 66 5.09 -1.43 -8.66
C LEU A 66 4.60 -2.58 -7.76
N PHE A 67 4.19 -2.24 -6.54
CA PHE A 67 3.70 -3.17 -5.54
C PHE A 67 2.32 -2.72 -5.01
N PRO A 68 1.27 -2.76 -5.84
CA PRO A 68 -0.09 -2.51 -5.35
C PRO A 68 -0.57 -3.68 -4.48
N SER A 69 -1.51 -3.43 -3.59
CA SER A 69 -2.03 -4.47 -2.69
C SER A 69 -2.75 -5.60 -3.45
N SER A 70 -3.21 -5.37 -4.68
CA SER A 70 -3.64 -6.40 -5.62
C SER A 70 -2.53 -7.41 -5.95
N TYR A 71 -1.33 -6.93 -6.28
CA TYR A 71 -0.16 -7.77 -6.54
C TYR A 71 0.34 -8.47 -5.27
N LEU A 72 0.31 -7.79 -4.13
CA LEU A 72 0.67 -8.42 -2.85
C LEU A 72 -0.24 -9.62 -2.53
N ALA A 73 -1.54 -9.53 -2.86
CA ALA A 73 -2.47 -10.65 -2.72
C ALA A 73 -2.08 -11.82 -3.63
N ALA A 74 -1.69 -11.53 -4.88
CA ALA A 74 -1.24 -12.54 -5.82
C ALA A 74 0.05 -13.24 -5.35
N ILE A 75 1.04 -12.49 -4.84
CA ILE A 75 2.27 -13.06 -4.25
C ILE A 75 1.95 -13.94 -3.05
N TYR A 76 1.15 -13.43 -2.11
CA TYR A 76 0.80 -14.18 -0.89
C TYR A 76 0.12 -15.51 -1.22
N LEU A 77 -0.87 -15.49 -2.10
CA LEU A 77 -1.61 -16.68 -2.52
C LEU A 77 -0.75 -17.59 -3.40
N GLY A 78 0.06 -17.07 -4.29
CA GLY A 78 0.97 -17.84 -5.15
C GLY A 78 1.93 -18.73 -4.34
N HIS A 79 2.43 -18.24 -3.20
CA HIS A 79 3.20 -19.08 -2.27
C HIS A 79 2.37 -20.19 -1.61
N LYS A 80 1.06 -20.03 -1.47
CA LYS A 80 0.16 -21.02 -0.86
C LYS A 80 -0.34 -22.04 -1.88
N THR A 81 -0.61 -21.61 -3.12
CA THR A 81 -1.16 -22.48 -4.18
C THR A 81 -0.15 -23.49 -4.71
N LYS A 82 1.15 -23.20 -4.65
CA LYS A 82 2.21 -24.16 -5.06
C LYS A 82 2.15 -25.51 -4.39
N LYS A 83 1.49 -25.60 -3.23
CA LYS A 83 1.41 -26.84 -2.43
C LYS A 83 0.02 -27.51 -2.43
N LYS A 84 -1.05 -26.86 -2.92
CA LYS A 84 -2.44 -27.34 -2.85
C LYS A 84 -3.28 -26.73 -3.97
N ASN A 85 -4.29 -27.45 -4.43
CA ASN A 85 -5.30 -26.95 -5.37
C ASN A 85 -6.26 -25.98 -4.67
N ILE A 86 -5.82 -24.75 -4.43
CA ILE A 86 -6.55 -23.73 -3.67
C ILE A 86 -7.47 -22.94 -4.61
N LYS A 87 -8.75 -22.82 -4.24
CA LYS A 87 -9.74 -21.96 -4.88
C LYS A 87 -9.97 -20.68 -4.07
N VAL A 88 -10.04 -19.55 -4.72
CA VAL A 88 -10.15 -18.24 -4.09
C VAL A 88 -11.42 -17.52 -4.53
N LEU A 89 -12.23 -17.14 -3.56
CA LEU A 89 -13.39 -16.26 -3.77
C LEU A 89 -12.94 -14.81 -3.58
N VAL A 90 -13.20 -13.97 -4.59
CA VAL A 90 -12.63 -12.62 -4.67
C VAL A 90 -13.72 -11.57 -4.71
N PHE A 91 -13.58 -10.54 -3.90
CA PHE A 91 -14.38 -9.32 -3.92
C PHE A 91 -13.43 -8.12 -4.07
N GLY A 92 -13.52 -7.45 -5.21
CA GLY A 92 -12.62 -6.36 -5.57
C GLY A 92 -12.87 -5.88 -6.99
N GLU A 93 -12.00 -5.01 -7.47
CA GLU A 93 -12.06 -4.49 -8.84
C GLU A 93 -11.09 -5.23 -9.76
N GLU A 94 -11.12 -4.90 -11.06
CA GLU A 94 -10.43 -5.67 -12.12
C GLU A 94 -8.93 -5.83 -11.85
N GLY A 95 -8.27 -4.82 -11.27
CA GLY A 95 -6.84 -4.93 -10.96
C GLY A 95 -6.50 -6.09 -10.02
N LEU A 96 -7.36 -6.39 -9.05
CA LEU A 96 -7.17 -7.54 -8.17
C LEU A 96 -7.38 -8.86 -8.93
N PHE A 97 -8.41 -8.94 -9.76
CA PHE A 97 -8.68 -10.13 -10.57
C PHE A 97 -7.55 -10.38 -11.58
N GLU A 98 -7.04 -9.35 -12.23
CA GLU A 98 -5.96 -9.44 -13.20
C GLU A 98 -4.68 -10.00 -12.57
N GLU A 99 -4.24 -9.47 -11.42
CA GLU A 99 -3.03 -9.96 -10.73
C GLU A 99 -3.19 -11.43 -10.28
N LEU A 100 -4.37 -11.81 -9.80
CA LEU A 100 -4.63 -13.19 -9.38
C LEU A 100 -4.64 -14.16 -10.59
N ARG A 101 -5.23 -13.75 -11.74
CA ARG A 101 -5.21 -14.55 -12.98
C ARG A 101 -3.79 -14.69 -13.52
N GLN A 102 -3.00 -13.61 -13.56
CA GLN A 102 -1.61 -13.64 -13.99
C GLN A 102 -0.76 -14.59 -13.12
N ALA A 103 -1.04 -14.65 -11.83
CA ALA A 103 -0.43 -15.59 -10.89
C ALA A 103 -0.99 -17.03 -11.01
N ARG A 104 -1.90 -17.30 -11.98
CA ARG A 104 -2.56 -18.59 -12.21
C ARG A 104 -3.28 -19.13 -10.97
N ILE A 105 -3.87 -18.25 -10.18
CA ILE A 105 -4.66 -18.62 -9.00
C ILE A 105 -6.07 -19.01 -9.46
N LYS A 106 -6.53 -20.19 -9.03
CA LYS A 106 -7.89 -20.63 -9.34
C LYS A 106 -8.91 -19.80 -8.57
N LEU A 107 -9.80 -19.16 -9.30
CA LEU A 107 -10.92 -18.41 -8.73
C LEU A 107 -12.16 -19.31 -8.65
N THR A 108 -13.04 -19.00 -7.72
CA THR A 108 -14.37 -19.63 -7.57
C THR A 108 -15.44 -18.57 -7.37
N SER A 109 -16.67 -18.89 -7.75
CA SER A 109 -17.85 -18.06 -7.52
C SER A 109 -18.75 -18.63 -6.40
N THR A 110 -18.34 -19.74 -5.75
CA THR A 110 -19.16 -20.39 -4.73
C THR A 110 -18.51 -20.35 -3.36
N SER A 111 -19.31 -20.16 -2.31
CA SER A 111 -18.85 -20.18 -0.91
C SER A 111 -18.33 -21.53 -0.46
N LYS A 112 -18.93 -22.62 -0.96
CA LYS A 112 -18.58 -24.00 -0.56
C LYS A 112 -17.19 -24.43 -1.01
N ASP A 113 -16.74 -23.94 -2.16
CA ASP A 113 -15.46 -24.32 -2.77
C ASP A 113 -14.28 -23.45 -2.32
N ALA A 114 -14.56 -22.33 -1.66
CA ALA A 114 -13.56 -21.35 -1.33
C ALA A 114 -12.63 -21.81 -0.21
N ASN A 115 -11.32 -21.81 -0.46
CA ASN A 115 -10.30 -21.98 0.58
C ASN A 115 -9.83 -20.63 1.14
N TYR A 116 -9.97 -19.57 0.34
CA TYR A 116 -9.68 -18.19 0.70
C TYR A 116 -10.80 -17.27 0.23
N VAL A 117 -11.11 -16.28 1.05
CA VAL A 117 -11.88 -15.10 0.68
C VAL A 117 -10.91 -13.94 0.65
N VAL A 118 -10.75 -13.30 -0.48
CA VAL A 118 -9.89 -12.11 -0.65
C VAL A 118 -10.76 -10.90 -0.91
N VAL A 119 -10.61 -9.88 -0.08
CA VAL A 119 -11.38 -8.64 -0.17
C VAL A 119 -10.46 -7.46 -0.40
N GLY A 120 -10.72 -6.72 -1.46
CA GLY A 120 -10.14 -5.42 -1.76
C GLY A 120 -11.21 -4.36 -1.90
N MET A 121 -10.85 -3.21 -2.48
CA MET A 121 -11.82 -2.19 -2.84
C MET A 121 -12.76 -2.72 -3.93
N ASP A 122 -14.06 -2.61 -3.70
CA ASP A 122 -15.13 -3.00 -4.62
C ASP A 122 -16.27 -2.00 -4.53
N ARG A 123 -16.30 -1.04 -5.44
CA ARG A 123 -17.38 -0.01 -5.51
C ARG A 123 -18.75 -0.57 -5.90
N LYS A 124 -18.78 -1.83 -6.36
CA LYS A 124 -20.02 -2.56 -6.68
C LYS A 124 -20.34 -3.61 -5.62
N PHE A 125 -19.78 -3.49 -4.41
CA PHE A 125 -20.09 -4.39 -3.30
C PHE A 125 -21.54 -4.20 -2.85
N ASN A 126 -22.23 -5.32 -2.61
CA ASN A 126 -23.63 -5.34 -2.23
C ASN A 126 -23.93 -6.45 -1.21
N PHE A 127 -25.19 -6.58 -0.78
CA PHE A 127 -25.57 -7.54 0.24
C PHE A 127 -25.37 -9.00 -0.21
N GLU A 128 -25.58 -9.33 -1.49
CA GLU A 128 -25.36 -10.69 -2.00
C GLU A 128 -23.88 -11.07 -1.93
N LYS A 129 -22.98 -10.15 -2.26
CA LYS A 129 -21.53 -10.34 -2.10
C LYS A 129 -21.15 -10.49 -0.64
N LEU A 130 -21.76 -9.69 0.26
CA LEU A 130 -21.54 -9.79 1.70
C LEU A 130 -21.93 -11.18 2.20
N LYS A 131 -23.14 -11.65 1.85
CA LYS A 131 -23.66 -12.97 2.21
C LYS A 131 -22.75 -14.10 1.71
N LEU A 132 -22.33 -14.04 0.45
CA LEU A 132 -21.47 -15.07 -0.14
C LEU A 132 -20.10 -15.14 0.55
N ALA A 133 -19.49 -13.97 0.86
CA ALA A 133 -18.23 -13.90 1.61
C ALA A 133 -18.39 -14.41 3.04
N TYR A 134 -19.47 -14.02 3.71
CA TYR A 134 -19.83 -14.48 5.05
C TYR A 134 -19.92 -16.01 5.12
N GLU A 135 -20.71 -16.62 4.23
CA GLU A 135 -20.87 -18.08 4.16
C GLU A 135 -19.52 -18.77 3.95
N ALA A 136 -18.70 -18.28 3.01
CA ALA A 136 -17.39 -18.86 2.74
C ALA A 136 -16.47 -18.80 3.97
N ILE A 137 -16.45 -17.67 4.68
CA ILE A 137 -15.62 -17.49 5.88
C ILE A 137 -16.09 -18.42 7.01
N LEU A 138 -17.39 -18.58 7.21
CA LEU A 138 -17.94 -19.50 8.21
C LEU A 138 -17.69 -20.96 7.84
N ASN A 139 -17.67 -21.31 6.55
CA ASN A 139 -17.31 -22.63 6.05
C ASN A 139 -15.78 -22.92 6.15
N GLY A 140 -15.00 -22.01 6.75
CA GLY A 140 -13.59 -22.22 7.03
C GLY A 140 -12.62 -21.62 6.02
N ALA A 141 -13.10 -20.86 5.02
CA ALA A 141 -12.22 -20.14 4.12
C ALA A 141 -11.39 -19.08 4.90
N LYS A 142 -10.11 -18.95 4.58
CA LYS A 142 -9.22 -17.97 5.20
C LYS A 142 -9.55 -16.57 4.68
N PHE A 143 -9.85 -15.66 5.59
CA PHE A 143 -10.20 -14.29 5.26
C PHE A 143 -8.95 -13.41 5.11
N VAL A 144 -8.74 -12.83 3.93
CA VAL A 144 -7.59 -11.98 3.56
C VAL A 144 -8.10 -10.64 3.06
N ALA A 145 -7.49 -9.56 3.53
CA ALA A 145 -7.74 -8.19 3.13
C ALA A 145 -6.54 -7.60 2.41
N THR A 146 -6.75 -6.96 1.27
CA THR A 146 -5.68 -6.26 0.55
C THR A 146 -5.20 -5.04 1.33
N ASN A 147 -6.14 -4.28 1.91
CA ASN A 147 -5.89 -3.13 2.80
C ASN A 147 -7.10 -2.96 3.73
N LYS A 148 -6.97 -2.09 4.74
CA LYS A 148 -8.06 -1.75 5.69
C LYS A 148 -8.29 -0.24 5.78
N ASP A 149 -7.94 0.49 4.74
CA ASP A 149 -8.15 1.94 4.69
C ASP A 149 -9.66 2.23 4.82
N VAL A 150 -10.00 3.11 5.75
CA VAL A 150 -11.41 3.38 6.10
C VAL A 150 -12.06 4.23 5.02
N THR A 151 -11.32 5.22 4.54
CA THR A 151 -11.73 6.16 3.49
C THR A 151 -10.58 6.38 2.52
N TYR A 152 -10.88 6.91 1.33
CA TYR A 152 -9.89 7.46 0.43
C TYR A 152 -10.36 8.81 -0.14
N PRO A 153 -9.43 9.73 -0.43
CA PRO A 153 -9.77 11.04 -0.97
C PRO A 153 -10.16 10.95 -2.45
N THR A 154 -11.19 11.72 -2.82
CA THR A 154 -11.59 12.00 -4.20
C THR A 154 -11.55 13.50 -4.46
N GLU A 155 -11.86 13.93 -5.67
CA GLU A 155 -11.98 15.36 -6.01
C GLU A 155 -13.17 16.02 -5.30
N GLU A 156 -14.22 15.25 -4.99
CA GLU A 156 -15.46 15.70 -4.35
C GLU A 156 -15.48 15.54 -2.82
N GLY A 157 -14.41 14.99 -2.24
CA GLY A 157 -14.29 14.75 -0.81
C GLY A 157 -13.77 13.35 -0.49
N THR A 158 -14.11 12.80 0.69
CA THR A 158 -13.71 11.46 1.11
C THR A 158 -14.86 10.48 0.95
N VAL A 159 -14.54 9.28 0.43
CA VAL A 159 -15.50 8.19 0.28
C VAL A 159 -15.04 6.93 1.03
N PRO A 160 -15.96 6.02 1.38
CA PRO A 160 -15.60 4.76 2.02
C PRO A 160 -14.63 3.93 1.18
N ALA A 161 -13.64 3.31 1.83
CA ALA A 161 -12.67 2.41 1.21
C ALA A 161 -12.92 0.94 1.61
N ALA A 162 -12.00 0.06 1.24
CA ALA A 162 -12.09 -1.38 1.51
C ALA A 162 -12.31 -1.73 2.99
N GLY A 163 -11.82 -0.88 3.90
CA GLY A 163 -11.99 -1.06 5.34
C GLY A 163 -13.45 -1.15 5.78
N ALA A 164 -14.37 -0.43 5.14
CA ALA A 164 -15.80 -0.50 5.43
C ALA A 164 -16.36 -1.90 5.11
N ILE A 165 -16.01 -2.45 3.94
CA ILE A 165 -16.42 -3.80 3.52
C ILE A 165 -15.84 -4.86 4.46
N ILE A 166 -14.56 -4.75 4.78
CA ILE A 166 -13.86 -5.68 5.65
C ILE A 166 -14.43 -5.65 7.06
N LYS A 167 -14.75 -4.47 7.58
CA LYS A 167 -15.38 -4.32 8.90
C LYS A 167 -16.76 -4.96 8.95
N ALA A 168 -17.58 -4.82 7.91
CA ALA A 168 -18.87 -5.50 7.82
C ALA A 168 -18.72 -7.02 7.94
N LEU A 169 -17.74 -7.61 7.23
CA LEU A 169 -17.42 -9.03 7.31
C LEU A 169 -16.81 -9.43 8.65
N GLU A 170 -15.90 -8.62 9.22
CA GLU A 170 -15.30 -8.93 10.53
C GLU A 170 -16.34 -8.95 11.64
N VAL A 171 -17.30 -8.01 11.61
CA VAL A 171 -18.39 -7.94 12.59
C VAL A 171 -19.34 -9.13 12.44
N SER A 172 -19.79 -9.44 11.22
CA SER A 172 -20.77 -10.50 10.99
C SER A 172 -20.21 -11.92 11.21
N THR A 173 -18.92 -12.12 10.89
CA THR A 173 -18.30 -13.47 11.00
C THR A 173 -17.57 -13.69 12.31
N HIS A 174 -17.31 -12.66 13.10
CA HIS A 174 -16.39 -12.68 14.26
C HIS A 174 -14.96 -13.15 13.91
N LYS A 175 -14.56 -13.06 12.64
CA LYS A 175 -13.22 -13.44 12.15
C LYS A 175 -12.46 -12.20 11.71
N ARG A 176 -11.19 -12.11 12.11
CA ARG A 176 -10.30 -11.04 11.67
C ARG A 176 -9.67 -11.36 10.31
N ALA A 177 -9.67 -10.39 9.41
CA ALA A 177 -8.96 -10.54 8.14
C ALA A 177 -7.45 -10.48 8.34
N LEU A 178 -6.71 -11.35 7.65
CA LEU A 178 -5.27 -11.19 7.47
C LEU A 178 -5.02 -10.02 6.53
N LEU A 179 -4.40 -8.98 7.02
CA LEU A 179 -4.04 -7.80 6.25
C LEU A 179 -2.74 -8.02 5.47
N LEU A 180 -2.69 -7.60 4.20
CA LEU A 180 -1.49 -7.67 3.36
C LEU A 180 -0.84 -6.30 3.13
N GLY A 181 -1.64 -5.25 2.94
CA GLY A 181 -1.18 -3.88 2.76
C GLY A 181 -0.66 -3.21 4.03
N LYS A 182 -0.16 -2.00 3.89
CA LYS A 182 0.29 -1.16 5.02
C LYS A 182 -0.86 -0.97 6.05
N PRO A 183 -0.60 -1.01 7.34
CA PRO A 183 0.70 -1.07 8.05
C PRO A 183 1.20 -2.50 8.32
N HIS A 184 0.71 -3.53 7.62
CA HIS A 184 1.27 -4.87 7.73
C HIS A 184 2.65 -4.93 7.05
N LEU A 185 3.57 -5.70 7.65
CA LEU A 185 4.98 -5.72 7.23
C LEU A 185 5.20 -6.42 5.88
N PHE A 186 4.23 -7.21 5.42
CA PHE A 186 4.37 -8.09 4.25
C PHE A 186 4.72 -7.31 2.98
N GLY A 187 4.00 -6.23 2.67
CA GLY A 187 4.23 -5.43 1.46
C GLY A 187 5.65 -4.88 1.40
N LEU A 188 6.07 -4.14 2.44
CA LEU A 188 7.39 -3.49 2.46
C LEU A 188 8.54 -4.51 2.51
N LYS A 189 8.37 -5.62 3.25
CA LYS A 189 9.33 -6.75 3.20
C LYS A 189 9.42 -7.37 1.82
N THR A 190 8.32 -7.47 1.09
CA THR A 190 8.29 -7.98 -0.29
C THR A 190 9.05 -7.07 -1.23
N VAL A 191 8.85 -5.75 -1.13
CA VAL A 191 9.60 -4.74 -1.92
C VAL A 191 11.10 -4.89 -1.67
N MET A 192 11.54 -4.81 -0.40
CA MET A 192 12.95 -4.92 -0.03
C MET A 192 13.58 -6.22 -0.56
N LYS A 193 12.91 -7.35 -0.35
CA LYS A 193 13.39 -8.66 -0.82
C LYS A 193 13.51 -8.72 -2.34
N SER A 194 12.50 -8.19 -3.05
CA SER A 194 12.49 -8.17 -4.52
C SER A 194 13.61 -7.33 -5.11
N LYS A 195 14.00 -6.26 -4.42
CA LYS A 195 15.03 -5.32 -4.87
C LYS A 195 16.42 -5.59 -4.28
N GLY A 196 16.55 -6.54 -3.36
CA GLY A 196 17.84 -6.90 -2.73
C GLY A 196 18.33 -5.88 -1.71
N TYR A 197 17.42 -5.14 -1.06
CA TYR A 197 17.75 -4.13 -0.05
C TYR A 197 17.36 -4.56 1.36
N THR A 198 18.03 -3.96 2.35
CA THR A 198 17.74 -4.13 3.78
C THR A 198 16.98 -2.92 4.35
N SER A 199 16.55 -3.01 5.61
CA SER A 199 15.95 -1.86 6.30
C SER A 199 16.92 -0.67 6.43
N ALA A 200 18.22 -0.94 6.54
CA ALA A 200 19.24 0.11 6.71
C ALA A 200 19.42 0.96 5.44
N ASP A 201 19.13 0.38 4.27
CA ASP A 201 19.33 1.03 2.97
C ASP A 201 18.00 1.50 2.34
N THR A 202 16.89 1.35 3.06
CA THR A 202 15.55 1.66 2.57
C THR A 202 15.02 2.94 3.23
N ILE A 203 14.38 3.78 2.41
CA ILE A 203 13.69 5.01 2.84
C ILE A 203 12.24 4.89 2.36
N LEU A 204 11.31 5.03 3.29
CA LEU A 204 9.87 5.01 2.98
C LEU A 204 9.33 6.43 2.98
N VAL A 205 8.72 6.83 1.87
CA VAL A 205 8.11 8.14 1.68
C VAL A 205 6.61 7.96 1.53
N GLY A 206 5.83 8.52 2.44
CA GLY A 206 4.37 8.36 2.48
C GLY A 206 3.68 9.54 3.13
N ASP A 207 2.35 9.55 3.10
CA ASP A 207 1.51 10.60 3.66
C ASP A 207 0.66 10.14 4.85
N GLY A 208 0.62 8.83 5.12
CA GLY A 208 -0.20 8.23 6.18
C GLY A 208 0.59 7.88 7.45
N LEU A 209 0.20 8.45 8.60
CA LEU A 209 0.81 8.13 9.91
C LEU A 209 0.57 6.67 10.29
N GLU A 210 -0.67 6.19 10.17
CA GLU A 210 -1.07 4.84 10.59
C GLU A 210 -0.76 3.74 9.56
N THR A 211 -0.35 4.14 8.36
CA THR A 211 0.03 3.22 7.27
C THR A 211 1.52 3.24 7.03
N ASP A 212 2.03 4.32 6.42
CA ASP A 212 3.42 4.43 5.97
C ASP A 212 4.38 4.60 7.13
N ILE A 213 4.11 5.57 8.00
CA ILE A 213 5.02 5.85 9.11
C ILE A 213 5.04 4.65 10.07
N LEU A 214 3.88 4.09 10.40
CA LEU A 214 3.80 2.95 11.29
C LEU A 214 4.56 1.72 10.76
N VAL A 215 4.41 1.38 9.47
CA VAL A 215 5.13 0.22 8.91
C VAL A 215 6.63 0.47 8.82
N GLY A 216 7.04 1.68 8.46
CA GLY A 216 8.46 2.06 8.44
C GLY A 216 9.10 1.97 9.82
N LYS A 217 8.44 2.51 10.86
CA LYS A 217 8.92 2.41 12.25
C LYS A 217 9.02 0.96 12.74
N ARG A 218 8.03 0.12 12.44
CA ARG A 218 8.05 -1.31 12.80
C ARG A 218 9.21 -2.07 12.15
N LEU A 219 9.64 -1.67 10.97
CA LEU A 219 10.76 -2.27 10.25
C LEU A 219 12.09 -1.54 10.48
N LYS A 220 12.11 -0.48 11.32
CA LYS A 220 13.29 0.37 11.57
C LYS A 220 13.86 0.97 10.27
N ILE A 221 12.98 1.37 9.37
CA ILE A 221 13.28 2.05 8.10
C ILE A 221 13.16 3.55 8.32
N VAL A 222 14.01 4.34 7.68
CA VAL A 222 13.90 5.80 7.67
C VAL A 222 12.58 6.19 7.01
N THR A 223 11.78 7.00 7.71
CA THR A 223 10.46 7.45 7.27
C THR A 223 10.44 8.94 6.95
N VAL A 224 9.88 9.28 5.80
CA VAL A 224 9.65 10.66 5.37
C VAL A 224 8.14 10.85 5.18
N LEU A 225 7.55 11.73 5.98
CA LEU A 225 6.15 12.14 5.83
C LEU A 225 6.06 13.30 4.85
N VAL A 226 5.18 13.18 3.85
CA VAL A 226 4.84 14.28 2.93
C VAL A 226 3.49 14.85 3.32
N LEU A 227 3.41 16.17 3.51
CA LEU A 227 2.18 16.86 3.90
C LEU A 227 1.25 17.19 2.72
N SER A 228 1.56 16.68 1.53
CA SER A 228 0.67 16.79 0.36
C SER A 228 -0.53 15.85 0.36
N GLY A 229 -0.62 14.91 1.31
CA GLY A 229 -1.63 13.86 1.34
C GLY A 229 -2.65 13.99 2.48
N ILE A 230 -2.93 12.86 3.16
CA ILE A 230 -4.00 12.77 4.17
C ILE A 230 -3.62 13.29 5.56
N THR A 231 -2.33 13.34 5.88
CA THR A 231 -1.88 13.83 7.19
C THR A 231 -1.79 15.34 7.21
N LEU A 232 -2.56 15.97 8.10
CA LEU A 232 -2.48 17.40 8.37
C LEU A 232 -1.49 17.68 9.51
N GLU A 233 -0.89 18.87 9.54
CA GLU A 233 0.06 19.30 10.59
C GLU A 233 -0.49 19.10 12.01
N LYS A 234 -1.77 19.44 12.24
CA LYS A 234 -2.44 19.24 13.54
C LYS A 234 -2.52 17.77 13.95
N MET A 235 -2.59 16.85 12.98
CA MET A 235 -2.58 15.40 13.25
C MET A 235 -1.17 14.95 13.64
N LEU A 236 -0.17 15.46 12.94
CA LEU A 236 1.23 15.17 13.22
C LEU A 236 1.66 15.68 14.62
N GLN A 237 1.22 16.88 15.01
CA GLN A 237 1.50 17.44 16.34
C GLN A 237 0.95 16.54 17.45
N LYS A 238 -0.24 15.96 17.27
CA LYS A 238 -0.91 15.06 18.22
C LYS A 238 -0.48 13.61 18.12
N ALA A 239 0.36 13.26 17.14
CA ALA A 239 0.78 11.89 16.91
C ALA A 239 1.63 11.36 18.08
N PRO A 240 1.37 10.14 18.56
CA PRO A 240 2.22 9.51 19.58
C PRO A 240 3.62 9.24 19.02
N PRO A 241 4.64 9.07 19.89
CA PRO A 241 6.02 8.85 19.45
C PRO A 241 6.20 7.71 18.45
N SER A 242 5.36 6.67 18.53
CA SER A 242 5.37 5.51 17.61
C SER A 242 4.94 5.84 16.17
N LEU A 243 4.27 6.98 15.97
CA LEU A 243 3.80 7.46 14.67
C LEU A 243 4.51 8.72 14.20
N LYS A 244 5.53 9.21 14.95
CA LYS A 244 6.32 10.35 14.49
C LYS A 244 7.31 9.92 13.42
N PRO A 245 7.29 10.54 12.22
CA PRO A 245 8.25 10.27 11.14
C PRO A 245 9.66 10.71 11.53
N ASP A 246 10.68 10.24 10.82
CA ASP A 246 12.06 10.72 11.00
C ASP A 246 12.27 12.07 10.31
N TYR A 247 11.56 12.30 9.20
CA TYR A 247 11.58 13.58 8.45
C TYR A 247 10.17 13.96 8.03
N VAL A 248 9.93 15.27 7.93
CA VAL A 248 8.68 15.85 7.41
C VAL A 248 9.03 16.83 6.30
N ILE A 249 8.32 16.75 5.18
CA ILE A 249 8.46 17.65 4.04
C ILE A 249 7.09 18.14 3.57
N GLN A 250 7.04 19.35 3.03
CA GLN A 250 5.80 19.91 2.49
C GLN A 250 5.44 19.28 1.14
N SER A 251 6.45 19.04 0.30
CA SER A 251 6.30 18.42 -1.02
C SER A 251 7.50 17.56 -1.36
N LEU A 252 7.38 16.75 -2.42
CA LEU A 252 8.50 15.94 -2.90
C LEU A 252 9.67 16.77 -3.43
N LEU A 253 9.48 18.06 -3.76
CA LEU A 253 10.56 18.99 -4.14
C LEU A 253 11.65 19.08 -3.07
N ASP A 254 11.27 18.92 -1.80
CA ASP A 254 12.19 19.07 -0.66
C ASP A 254 13.05 17.81 -0.44
N LEU A 255 12.58 16.65 -0.93
CA LEU A 255 13.22 15.35 -0.67
C LEU A 255 14.69 15.27 -1.12
N PRO A 256 15.09 15.75 -2.32
CA PRO A 256 16.48 15.66 -2.77
C PRO A 256 17.48 16.49 -1.96
N SER A 257 17.01 17.44 -1.18
CA SER A 257 17.84 18.31 -0.31
C SER A 257 18.00 17.76 1.10
N LEU A 258 17.19 16.76 1.50
CA LEU A 258 17.31 16.13 2.80
C LEU A 258 18.65 15.39 2.94
N LYS A 259 19.40 15.71 4.00
CA LYS A 259 20.58 14.94 4.40
C LYS A 259 20.14 13.73 5.21
N ILE A 260 19.71 12.68 4.51
CA ILE A 260 19.30 11.42 5.14
C ILE A 260 20.57 10.64 5.49
N GLY A 261 20.81 10.46 6.79
CA GLY A 261 21.93 9.63 7.28
C GLY A 261 21.67 8.14 6.97
N HIS A 262 22.72 7.42 6.58
CA HIS A 262 22.65 5.96 6.49
C HIS A 262 22.58 5.33 7.88
N GLY A 263 21.59 4.46 8.07
CA GLY A 263 21.32 3.78 9.32
C GLY A 263 20.32 4.54 10.21
N TYR A 264 19.50 3.77 10.92
CA TYR A 264 18.54 4.27 11.90
C TYR A 264 19.27 4.87 13.11
N LYS A 265 19.83 6.07 12.95
CA LYS A 265 20.28 6.91 14.07
C LYS A 265 19.13 7.82 14.45
N LYS A 266 18.65 7.70 15.68
CA LYS A 266 17.71 8.61 16.33
C LYS A 266 18.24 10.04 16.17
N LEU A 267 17.77 10.79 15.18
CA LEU A 267 18.03 12.22 15.12
C LEU A 267 17.11 12.88 16.13
N VAL A 268 17.71 13.30 17.24
CA VAL A 268 17.13 14.24 18.19
C VAL A 268 16.84 15.52 17.42
N SER A 269 15.62 16.04 17.57
CA SER A 269 15.07 17.25 17.02
C SER A 269 16.09 18.40 16.93
N SER A 270 16.33 18.90 15.73
CA SER A 270 16.77 20.28 15.56
C SER A 270 15.51 21.19 15.42
N THR A 271 14.80 21.36 16.52
CA THR A 271 13.85 22.45 16.73
C THR A 271 14.32 23.17 18.00
N ASP A 272 15.48 23.82 17.90
CA ASP A 272 15.83 24.98 18.70
C ASP A 272 16.38 26.04 17.75
N THR A 273 15.51 26.91 17.31
CA THR A 273 15.68 28.33 17.01
C THR A 273 14.44 28.85 16.26
N LEU A 274 13.55 29.39 16.98
CA LEU A 274 12.88 30.70 16.99
C LEU A 274 11.51 30.57 17.67
#